data_3fd32dfee975d85e6f03ede4e73991a5
#
_entry.id   3fd32dfee975d85e6f03ede4e73991a5
#
_cell.length_a   1.000
_cell.length_b   1.000
_cell.length_c   1.000
_cell.angle_alpha   90.00
_cell.angle_beta   90.00
_cell.angle_gamma   90.00
#
_symmetry.space_group_name_H-M   'P 1'
#
loop_
_entity.id
_entity.type
_entity.pdbx_description
1 polymer ?
#
loop_
_entity_poly.entity_id
_entity_poly.type
_entity_poly.pdbx_seq_one_letter_code
_entity_poly.pdbx_strand_id
1 'polypeptide(L)'
;MSVARGSPPHKRRNTLQAIFLVAMRRPARVLLSLLPLIGAGLTLLPGCGVRYVATSAYYEAELLLSRKPAAKVLKEYTLSAGEEQRLRLIPRIKDYGYKLGLAATDNYDTVAVGWNRTIWNVSACDPIAFEPVTWWFPITGRVPYLGYFTNEAAQAQADHLAAEGHDVYKRTAGAFSTLGWFRDPVLPEMLTWSEPDLAETVFHELAHATLWVPGSVPFNESFANFVGVTAAHRYLADTYGPESPVLLDTLRDERDYDRFRRLLHQLYTELDAVYRDPATSDDDKKARKAALLASLPNRIRASDIESKERYAVRATRTPWNNARLMQFKAYNSNEGTFQALLDRSGGDLSRFITTIGEITRHQRDPFAALKAAVGEK
;
A
#
# COMPACT_ATOMS: atom_id res chain seq x y z
N MET A 1 12.05 -71.09 -0.66
CA MET A 1 11.51 -70.94 0.70
C MET A 1 11.79 -69.55 1.21
N SER A 2 10.75 -68.96 1.66
CA SER A 2 10.49 -67.82 2.50
C SER A 2 10.76 -66.40 1.96
N VAL A 3 9.64 -65.79 1.58
CA VAL A 3 9.45 -64.40 1.22
C VAL A 3 9.35 -63.61 2.52
N ALA A 4 10.17 -62.56 2.68
CA ALA A 4 9.97 -61.51 3.71
C ALA A 4 9.45 -60.24 3.03
N ARG A 5 8.20 -59.84 3.38
CA ARG A 5 7.51 -58.64 2.92
C ARG A 5 8.03 -57.45 3.72
N GLY A 6 8.60 -56.47 3.04
CA GLY A 6 8.92 -55.15 3.60
C GLY A 6 7.68 -54.26 3.67
N SER A 7 7.39 -53.71 4.86
CA SER A 7 6.32 -52.73 5.11
C SER A 7 6.67 -51.37 4.56
N PRO A 8 5.71 -50.57 4.08
CA PRO A 8 5.99 -49.24 3.55
C PRO A 8 6.19 -48.19 4.65
N PRO A 9 6.94 -47.13 4.40
CA PRO A 9 7.24 -46.11 5.41
C PRO A 9 6.02 -45.22 5.73
N HIS A 10 5.78 -45.03 7.01
CA HIS A 10 4.79 -44.12 7.57
C HIS A 10 5.00 -42.67 7.09
N LYS A 11 4.06 -42.16 6.29
CA LYS A 11 3.88 -40.74 6.04
C LYS A 11 3.45 -40.04 7.34
N ARG A 12 4.36 -39.31 8.00
CA ARG A 12 3.98 -38.33 9.01
C ARG A 12 3.25 -37.17 8.28
N ARG A 13 1.93 -37.14 8.41
CA ARG A 13 1.09 -36.03 8.00
C ARG A 13 1.33 -34.86 8.97
N ASN A 14 1.76 -33.72 8.45
CA ASN A 14 1.88 -32.46 9.16
C ASN A 14 0.50 -32.07 9.72
N THR A 15 0.31 -32.24 11.02
CA THR A 15 -0.93 -31.96 11.76
C THR A 15 -1.25 -30.46 11.81
N LEU A 16 -0.29 -29.58 11.50
CA LEU A 16 -0.48 -28.13 11.47
C LEU A 16 -1.23 -27.60 10.23
N GLN A 17 -1.13 -28.29 9.08
CA GLN A 17 -1.92 -27.92 7.90
C GLN A 17 -3.40 -28.30 8.02
N ALA A 18 -3.74 -29.29 8.83
CA ALA A 18 -5.12 -29.72 9.03
C ALA A 18 -5.93 -28.76 9.90
N ILE A 19 -5.29 -28.01 10.81
CA ILE A 19 -5.98 -27.05 11.69
C ILE A 19 -6.35 -25.77 10.92
N PHE A 20 -5.50 -25.33 9.95
CA PHE A 20 -5.81 -24.15 9.13
C PHE A 20 -6.91 -24.39 8.09
N LEU A 21 -7.01 -25.58 7.52
CA LEU A 21 -8.03 -25.95 6.53
C LEU A 21 -9.43 -26.19 7.12
N VAL A 22 -9.54 -26.53 8.40
CA VAL A 22 -10.83 -26.70 9.08
C VAL A 22 -11.46 -25.36 9.49
N ALA A 23 -10.66 -24.34 9.77
CA ALA A 23 -11.15 -22.99 10.10
C ALA A 23 -11.81 -22.28 8.89
N MET A 24 -11.44 -22.62 7.64
CA MET A 24 -11.94 -21.96 6.42
C MET A 24 -13.24 -22.54 5.83
N ARG A 25 -13.82 -23.59 6.39
CA ARG A 25 -15.06 -24.22 5.85
C ARG A 25 -16.38 -23.83 6.56
N ARG A 26 -16.38 -22.86 7.49
CA ARG A 26 -17.62 -22.43 8.18
C ARG A 26 -17.77 -20.90 8.29
N PRO A 27 -17.71 -20.12 7.21
CA PRO A 27 -17.82 -18.66 7.34
C PRO A 27 -19.28 -18.19 7.55
N ALA A 28 -20.28 -18.84 6.96
CA ALA A 28 -21.66 -18.35 6.99
C ALA A 28 -22.38 -18.51 8.36
N ARG A 29 -22.08 -19.55 9.12
CA ARG A 29 -22.73 -19.76 10.44
C ARG A 29 -22.08 -18.93 11.55
N VAL A 30 -20.81 -18.63 11.46
CA VAL A 30 -20.11 -17.74 12.40
C VAL A 30 -20.49 -16.28 12.17
N LEU A 31 -20.70 -15.84 10.93
CA LEU A 31 -21.19 -14.49 10.65
C LEU A 31 -22.62 -14.27 11.21
N LEU A 32 -23.52 -15.25 11.09
CA LEU A 32 -24.89 -15.13 11.61
C LEU A 32 -24.97 -15.13 13.15
N SER A 33 -24.04 -15.80 13.83
CA SER A 33 -23.98 -15.81 15.30
C SER A 33 -23.30 -14.57 15.89
N LEU A 34 -22.54 -13.81 15.11
CA LEU A 34 -21.91 -12.55 15.53
C LEU A 34 -22.80 -11.31 15.31
N LEU A 35 -23.85 -11.41 14.49
CA LEU A 35 -24.80 -10.32 14.24
C LEU A 35 -25.41 -9.69 15.52
N PRO A 36 -25.84 -10.45 16.54
CA PRO A 36 -26.38 -9.84 17.77
C PRO A 36 -25.29 -9.20 18.65
N LEU A 37 -24.05 -9.68 18.61
CA LEU A 37 -22.93 -9.08 19.34
C LEU A 37 -22.43 -7.79 18.66
N ILE A 38 -22.49 -7.73 17.33
CA ILE A 38 -22.24 -6.52 16.55
C ILE A 38 -23.33 -5.49 16.82
N GLY A 39 -24.60 -5.90 16.89
CA GLY A 39 -25.73 -5.02 17.24
C GLY A 39 -25.64 -4.41 18.64
N ALA A 40 -25.19 -5.17 19.64
CA ALA A 40 -25.01 -4.68 21.00
C ALA A 40 -23.78 -3.77 21.18
N GLY A 41 -22.71 -3.99 20.42
CA GLY A 41 -21.52 -3.12 20.41
C GLY A 41 -21.73 -1.78 19.70
N LEU A 42 -22.65 -1.74 18.73
CA LEU A 42 -22.99 -0.56 17.94
C LEU A 42 -23.71 0.54 18.75
N THR A 43 -24.36 0.20 19.85
CA THR A 43 -25.08 1.17 20.70
C THR A 43 -24.17 1.95 21.67
N LEU A 44 -22.90 1.58 21.79
CA LEU A 44 -21.93 2.18 22.72
C LEU A 44 -20.92 3.13 22.07
N LEU A 45 -20.94 3.27 20.72
CA LEU A 45 -20.06 4.17 20.00
C LEU A 45 -20.76 5.51 19.70
N PRO A 46 -20.07 6.65 19.82
CA PRO A 46 -20.64 7.93 19.39
C PRO A 46 -21.02 7.87 17.91
N GLY A 47 -22.22 8.36 17.57
CA GLY A 47 -22.96 8.10 16.33
C GLY A 47 -22.19 8.23 14.99
N CYS A 48 -21.13 9.06 14.93
CA CYS A 48 -20.34 9.25 13.70
C CYS A 48 -19.47 8.04 13.34
N GLY A 49 -18.85 7.36 14.30
CA GLY A 49 -18.01 6.19 14.06
C GLY A 49 -18.79 4.97 13.58
N VAL A 50 -19.99 4.75 14.12
CA VAL A 50 -20.88 3.63 13.74
C VAL A 50 -21.33 3.77 12.29
N ARG A 51 -21.76 4.98 11.90
CA ARG A 51 -22.20 5.26 10.53
C ARG A 51 -21.05 5.04 9.54
N TYR A 52 -19.84 5.48 9.88
CA TYR A 52 -18.65 5.29 9.04
C TYR A 52 -18.38 3.80 8.82
N VAL A 53 -18.29 3.01 9.90
CA VAL A 53 -18.00 1.57 9.82
C VAL A 53 -19.11 0.83 9.05
N ALA A 54 -20.38 1.12 9.30
CA ALA A 54 -21.49 0.51 8.59
C ALA A 54 -21.49 0.84 7.09
N THR A 55 -21.21 2.10 6.74
CA THR A 55 -21.13 2.53 5.34
C THR A 55 -19.93 1.89 4.64
N SER A 56 -18.77 1.82 5.31
CA SER A 56 -17.58 1.15 4.77
C SER A 56 -17.83 -0.33 4.53
N ALA A 57 -18.42 -1.03 5.49
CA ALA A 57 -18.80 -2.45 5.36
C ALA A 57 -19.81 -2.69 4.21
N TYR A 58 -20.77 -1.79 4.02
CA TYR A 58 -21.71 -1.87 2.91
C TYR A 58 -21.00 -1.80 1.55
N TYR A 59 -20.14 -0.79 1.35
CA TYR A 59 -19.43 -0.63 0.08
C TYR A 59 -18.40 -1.73 -0.15
N GLU A 60 -17.76 -2.22 0.90
CA GLU A 60 -16.88 -3.38 0.78
C GLU A 60 -17.65 -4.63 0.35
N ALA A 61 -18.83 -4.88 0.93
CA ALA A 61 -19.70 -5.96 0.51
C ALA A 61 -20.16 -5.79 -0.95
N GLU A 62 -20.52 -4.57 -1.38
CA GLU A 62 -20.85 -4.25 -2.78
C GLU A 62 -19.68 -4.59 -3.71
N LEU A 63 -18.45 -4.18 -3.37
CA LEU A 63 -17.25 -4.50 -4.11
C LEU A 63 -17.04 -6.01 -4.22
N LEU A 64 -17.12 -6.73 -3.11
CA LEU A 64 -16.93 -8.17 -3.07
C LEU A 64 -18.01 -8.95 -3.85
N LEU A 65 -19.24 -8.46 -3.85
CA LEU A 65 -20.35 -9.05 -4.61
C LEU A 65 -20.28 -8.73 -6.11
N SER A 66 -19.63 -7.65 -6.51
CA SER A 66 -19.44 -7.28 -7.93
C SER A 66 -18.43 -8.14 -8.67
N ARG A 67 -17.65 -8.97 -7.95
CA ARG A 67 -16.55 -9.76 -8.51
C ARG A 67 -17.02 -10.81 -9.51
N LYS A 68 -16.34 -10.86 -10.66
CA LYS A 68 -16.49 -11.91 -11.66
C LYS A 68 -15.11 -12.49 -11.99
N PRO A 69 -14.99 -13.79 -12.25
CA PRO A 69 -13.72 -14.37 -12.71
C PRO A 69 -13.17 -13.63 -13.92
N ALA A 70 -11.87 -13.31 -13.92
CA ALA A 70 -11.22 -12.57 -15.01
C ALA A 70 -11.42 -13.25 -16.38
N ALA A 71 -11.35 -14.59 -16.43
CA ALA A 71 -11.61 -15.38 -17.64
C ALA A 71 -13.05 -15.19 -18.17
N LYS A 72 -14.04 -15.03 -17.28
CA LYS A 72 -15.43 -14.74 -17.64
C LYS A 72 -15.57 -13.32 -18.18
N VAL A 73 -14.89 -12.35 -17.55
CA VAL A 73 -14.91 -10.95 -18.01
C VAL A 73 -14.33 -10.82 -19.40
N LEU A 74 -13.17 -11.45 -19.66
CA LEU A 74 -12.54 -11.50 -20.99
C LEU A 74 -13.43 -12.12 -22.08
N LYS A 75 -14.37 -12.99 -21.72
CA LYS A 75 -15.25 -13.68 -22.69
C LYS A 75 -16.58 -12.96 -22.90
N GLU A 76 -17.15 -12.39 -21.85
CA GLU A 76 -18.56 -11.95 -21.84
C GLU A 76 -18.73 -10.43 -21.82
N TYR A 77 -17.67 -9.65 -21.55
CA TYR A 77 -17.77 -8.20 -21.42
C TYR A 77 -16.99 -7.47 -22.51
N THR A 78 -17.50 -6.33 -22.93
CA THR A 78 -16.80 -5.47 -23.88
C THR A 78 -15.79 -4.62 -23.13
N LEU A 79 -14.51 -4.88 -23.38
CA LEU A 79 -13.36 -4.13 -22.88
C LEU A 79 -12.74 -3.35 -24.03
N SER A 80 -12.13 -2.20 -23.75
CA SER A 80 -11.20 -1.59 -24.69
C SER A 80 -9.97 -2.49 -24.89
N ALA A 81 -9.28 -2.33 -26.03
CA ALA A 81 -8.06 -3.10 -26.31
C ALA A 81 -7.00 -2.96 -25.20
N GLY A 82 -6.89 -1.78 -24.59
CA GLY A 82 -5.97 -1.54 -23.46
C GLY A 82 -6.38 -2.29 -22.19
N GLU A 83 -7.66 -2.25 -21.82
CA GLU A 83 -8.17 -2.96 -20.63
C GLU A 83 -8.03 -4.48 -20.80
N GLU A 84 -8.37 -5.01 -21.99
CA GLU A 84 -8.18 -6.43 -22.28
C GLU A 84 -6.70 -6.84 -22.16
N GLN A 85 -5.80 -6.05 -22.73
CA GLN A 85 -4.36 -6.28 -22.63
C GLN A 85 -3.90 -6.31 -21.17
N ARG A 86 -4.30 -5.32 -20.35
CA ARG A 86 -3.94 -5.26 -18.94
C ARG A 86 -4.49 -6.45 -18.15
N LEU A 87 -5.74 -6.81 -18.39
CA LEU A 87 -6.34 -7.97 -17.71
C LEU A 87 -5.62 -9.28 -18.05
N ARG A 88 -5.15 -9.44 -19.28
CA ARG A 88 -4.36 -10.60 -19.73
C ARG A 88 -2.92 -10.60 -19.20
N LEU A 89 -2.38 -9.45 -18.80
CA LEU A 89 -1.04 -9.34 -18.21
C LEU A 89 -0.99 -9.85 -16.76
N ILE A 90 -2.05 -9.66 -15.98
CA ILE A 90 -2.06 -9.97 -14.55
C ILE A 90 -1.64 -11.42 -14.23
N PRO A 91 -2.20 -12.46 -14.87
CA PRO A 91 -1.75 -13.84 -14.65
C PRO A 91 -0.26 -14.03 -14.96
N ARG A 92 0.25 -13.41 -16.03
CA ARG A 92 1.67 -13.51 -16.41
C ARG A 92 2.60 -12.85 -15.37
N ILE A 93 2.20 -11.70 -14.84
CA ILE A 93 2.91 -11.01 -13.75
C ILE A 93 2.90 -11.90 -12.50
N LYS A 94 1.75 -12.46 -12.12
CA LYS A 94 1.65 -13.38 -10.96
C LYS A 94 2.56 -14.60 -11.14
N ASP A 95 2.53 -15.27 -12.30
CA ASP A 95 3.37 -16.42 -12.60
C ASP A 95 4.87 -16.08 -12.52
N TYR A 96 5.26 -14.87 -12.94
CA TYR A 96 6.62 -14.38 -12.80
C TYR A 96 6.98 -14.19 -11.31
N GLY A 97 6.09 -13.58 -10.52
CA GLY A 97 6.30 -13.42 -9.08
C GLY A 97 6.46 -14.76 -8.34
N TYR A 98 5.71 -15.79 -8.75
CA TYR A 98 5.84 -17.13 -8.17
C TYR A 98 7.22 -17.76 -8.45
N LYS A 99 7.79 -17.52 -9.64
CA LYS A 99 9.16 -17.94 -9.97
C LYS A 99 10.21 -17.21 -9.15
N LEU A 100 9.92 -15.98 -8.71
CA LEU A 100 10.77 -15.21 -7.81
C LEU A 100 10.63 -15.60 -6.32
N GLY A 101 9.79 -16.58 -5.99
CA GLY A 101 9.59 -17.07 -4.62
C GLY A 101 8.45 -16.40 -3.87
N LEU A 102 7.63 -15.59 -4.53
CA LEU A 102 6.42 -15.02 -3.93
C LEU A 102 5.33 -16.09 -3.81
N ALA A 103 4.52 -16.00 -2.74
CA ALA A 103 3.45 -16.96 -2.49
C ALA A 103 2.33 -16.86 -3.52
N ALA A 104 1.79 -18.02 -3.92
CA ALA A 104 0.60 -18.05 -4.75
C ALA A 104 -0.62 -17.58 -3.96
N THR A 105 -1.43 -16.72 -4.58
CA THR A 105 -2.66 -16.16 -4.02
C THR A 105 -3.75 -16.08 -5.07
N ASP A 106 -5.00 -16.07 -4.64
CA ASP A 106 -6.17 -15.84 -5.51
C ASP A 106 -6.50 -14.32 -5.67
N ASN A 107 -5.67 -13.42 -5.13
CA ASN A 107 -5.81 -11.98 -5.39
C ASN A 107 -5.69 -11.71 -6.88
N TYR A 108 -6.54 -10.80 -7.39
CA TYR A 108 -6.59 -10.40 -8.81
C TYR A 108 -7.03 -11.50 -9.79
N ASP A 109 -7.56 -12.64 -9.32
CA ASP A 109 -8.18 -13.64 -10.18
C ASP A 109 -9.61 -13.25 -10.61
N THR A 110 -10.17 -12.23 -9.98
CA THR A 110 -11.49 -11.67 -10.27
C THR A 110 -11.39 -10.19 -10.60
N VAL A 111 -12.40 -9.67 -11.32
CA VAL A 111 -12.56 -8.24 -11.64
C VAL A 111 -13.82 -7.73 -10.98
N ALA A 112 -13.77 -6.54 -10.41
CA ALA A 112 -14.93 -5.83 -9.86
C ALA A 112 -15.74 -5.21 -11.01
N VAL A 113 -16.68 -5.97 -11.56
CA VAL A 113 -17.46 -5.56 -12.73
C VAL A 113 -18.56 -4.59 -12.33
N GLY A 114 -18.65 -3.45 -13.06
CA GLY A 114 -19.63 -2.40 -12.75
C GLY A 114 -19.28 -1.56 -11.53
N TRP A 115 -18.14 -1.81 -10.91
CA TRP A 115 -17.61 -0.95 -9.86
C TRP A 115 -17.08 0.33 -10.48
N ASN A 116 -17.78 1.43 -10.28
CA ASN A 116 -17.45 2.75 -10.85
C ASN A 116 -17.14 3.78 -9.75
N ARG A 117 -16.78 3.31 -8.56
CA ARG A 117 -16.49 4.18 -7.43
C ARG A 117 -14.99 4.39 -7.28
N THR A 118 -14.62 5.63 -7.08
CA THR A 118 -13.27 6.01 -6.66
C THR A 118 -13.20 6.00 -5.13
N ILE A 119 -12.17 5.40 -4.58
CA ILE A 119 -11.92 5.42 -3.14
C ILE A 119 -11.15 6.70 -2.82
N TRP A 120 -11.60 7.40 -1.80
CA TRP A 120 -11.05 8.68 -1.36
C TRP A 120 -10.47 8.54 0.03
N ASN A 121 -9.27 9.07 0.23
CA ASN A 121 -8.66 9.22 1.54
C ASN A 121 -8.70 10.68 1.97
N VAL A 122 -9.12 10.91 3.23
CA VAL A 122 -9.11 12.22 3.88
C VAL A 122 -8.19 12.15 5.09
N SER A 123 -7.18 12.99 5.12
CA SER A 123 -6.27 13.20 6.26
C SER A 123 -6.28 14.66 6.68
N ALA A 124 -5.98 14.91 7.94
CA ALA A 124 -5.88 16.27 8.48
C ALA A 124 -4.70 16.40 9.44
N CYS A 125 -4.24 17.62 9.60
CA CYS A 125 -3.08 17.95 10.43
C CYS A 125 -3.28 19.33 11.06
N ASP A 126 -2.66 19.57 12.19
CA ASP A 126 -2.57 20.91 12.78
C ASP A 126 -1.93 21.90 11.77
N PRO A 127 -2.43 23.14 11.67
CA PRO A 127 -1.95 24.11 10.69
C PRO A 127 -0.54 24.65 10.96
N ILE A 128 -0.04 24.59 12.20
CA ILE A 128 1.29 25.07 12.61
C ILE A 128 2.10 24.05 13.41
N ALA A 129 1.72 22.78 13.33
CA ALA A 129 2.48 21.65 13.85
C ALA A 129 2.31 20.45 12.94
N PHE A 130 3.26 19.51 12.94
CA PHE A 130 3.10 18.25 12.23
C PHE A 130 2.44 17.18 13.15
N GLU A 131 1.25 17.51 13.63
CA GLU A 131 0.42 16.65 14.48
C GLU A 131 -0.81 16.20 13.69
N PRO A 132 -0.88 14.91 13.30
CA PRO A 132 -2.00 14.41 12.52
C PRO A 132 -3.25 14.26 13.38
N VAL A 133 -4.40 14.57 12.81
CA VAL A 133 -5.67 14.10 13.34
C VAL A 133 -5.71 12.57 13.17
N THR A 134 -6.09 11.88 14.24
CA THR A 134 -6.16 10.41 14.23
C THR A 134 -7.50 9.91 14.70
N TRP A 135 -7.96 8.81 14.10
CA TRP A 135 -9.20 8.11 14.47
C TRP A 135 -8.85 6.76 15.07
N TRP A 136 -9.52 6.40 16.15
CA TRP A 136 -9.29 5.12 16.80
C TRP A 136 -10.36 4.11 16.44
N PHE A 137 -9.95 2.91 16.09
CA PHE A 137 -10.82 1.78 15.80
C PHE A 137 -10.39 0.54 16.60
N PRO A 138 -11.33 -0.31 17.06
CA PRO A 138 -11.02 -1.44 17.94
C PRO A 138 -10.04 -2.47 17.34
N ILE A 139 -10.04 -2.64 16.01
CA ILE A 139 -9.22 -3.65 15.31
C ILE A 139 -7.91 -3.04 14.80
N THR A 140 -7.98 -1.90 14.13
CA THR A 140 -6.81 -1.27 13.48
C THR A 140 -6.06 -0.30 14.38
N GLY A 141 -6.62 0.04 15.55
CA GLY A 141 -6.05 1.06 16.44
C GLY A 141 -6.22 2.48 15.89
N ARG A 142 -5.19 3.32 16.06
CA ARG A 142 -5.21 4.71 15.56
C ARG A 142 -4.74 4.77 14.13
N VAL A 143 -5.56 5.39 13.27
CA VAL A 143 -5.24 5.63 11.86
C VAL A 143 -5.19 7.13 11.57
N PRO A 144 -4.27 7.63 10.72
CA PRO A 144 -4.11 9.04 10.41
C PRO A 144 -4.93 9.51 9.21
N TYR A 145 -5.85 8.69 8.70
CA TYR A 145 -6.75 9.03 7.59
C TYR A 145 -8.01 8.17 7.64
N LEU A 146 -9.06 8.64 6.98
CA LEU A 146 -10.30 7.89 6.75
C LEU A 146 -10.51 7.65 5.26
N GLY A 147 -10.94 6.44 4.90
CA GLY A 147 -11.32 6.05 3.54
C GLY A 147 -12.81 6.24 3.28
N TYR A 148 -13.16 6.75 2.09
CA TYR A 148 -14.54 6.97 1.67
C TYR A 148 -14.76 6.41 0.26
N PHE A 149 -15.91 5.82 0.02
CA PHE A 149 -16.29 5.25 -1.27
C PHE A 149 -17.11 6.21 -2.16
N THR A 150 -17.33 7.44 -1.69
CA THR A 150 -17.96 8.50 -2.48
C THR A 150 -17.23 9.82 -2.27
N ASN A 151 -17.19 10.64 -3.34
CA ASN A 151 -16.56 11.95 -3.28
C ASN A 151 -17.30 12.90 -2.31
N GLU A 152 -18.62 12.80 -2.26
CA GLU A 152 -19.50 13.62 -1.42
C GLU A 152 -19.21 13.40 0.06
N ALA A 153 -19.09 12.12 0.49
CA ALA A 153 -18.77 11.80 1.88
C ALA A 153 -17.34 12.24 2.25
N ALA A 154 -16.38 12.05 1.35
CA ALA A 154 -15.00 12.51 1.55
C ALA A 154 -14.93 14.04 1.62
N GLN A 155 -15.70 14.74 0.78
CA GLN A 155 -15.73 16.21 0.78
C GLN A 155 -16.39 16.74 2.06
N ALA A 156 -17.50 16.18 2.48
CA ALA A 156 -18.16 16.58 3.72
C ALA A 156 -17.24 16.42 4.95
N GLN A 157 -16.45 15.34 5.02
CA GLN A 157 -15.44 15.17 6.07
C GLN A 157 -14.30 16.18 5.94
N ALA A 158 -13.84 16.44 4.72
CA ALA A 158 -12.78 17.44 4.48
C ALA A 158 -13.24 18.85 4.90
N ASP A 159 -14.47 19.22 4.55
CA ASP A 159 -15.05 20.52 4.91
C ASP A 159 -15.24 20.67 6.43
N HIS A 160 -15.66 19.59 7.09
CA HIS A 160 -15.78 19.56 8.55
C HIS A 160 -14.45 19.81 9.25
N LEU A 161 -13.40 19.07 8.86
CA LEU A 161 -12.06 19.24 9.44
C LEU A 161 -11.43 20.61 9.12
N ALA A 162 -11.70 21.14 7.92
CA ALA A 162 -11.27 22.49 7.56
C ALA A 162 -11.99 23.57 8.39
N ALA A 163 -13.28 23.39 8.70
CA ALA A 163 -14.04 24.28 9.57
C ALA A 163 -13.54 24.26 11.03
N GLU A 164 -12.93 23.13 11.46
CA GLU A 164 -12.24 23.02 12.75
C GLU A 164 -10.84 23.67 12.74
N GLY A 165 -10.39 24.23 11.62
CA GLY A 165 -9.12 24.94 11.49
C GLY A 165 -7.93 24.06 11.10
N HIS A 166 -8.14 22.79 10.72
CA HIS A 166 -7.08 21.91 10.29
C HIS A 166 -6.67 22.12 8.83
N ASP A 167 -5.41 21.85 8.54
CA ASP A 167 -4.96 21.56 7.18
C ASP A 167 -5.53 20.22 6.74
N VAL A 168 -6.20 20.16 5.60
CA VAL A 168 -6.86 18.94 5.12
C VAL A 168 -6.31 18.53 3.76
N TYR A 169 -6.11 17.23 3.57
CA TYR A 169 -5.73 16.65 2.30
C TYR A 169 -6.67 15.52 1.92
N LYS A 170 -7.42 15.74 0.84
CA LYS A 170 -8.28 14.75 0.20
C LYS A 170 -7.60 14.27 -1.09
N ARG A 171 -7.47 12.96 -1.24
CA ARG A 171 -6.89 12.33 -2.44
C ARG A 171 -7.61 11.04 -2.79
N THR A 172 -7.48 10.62 -4.03
CA THR A 172 -7.86 9.26 -4.43
C THR A 172 -6.88 8.25 -3.83
N ALA A 173 -7.38 7.11 -3.40
CA ALA A 173 -6.54 5.96 -3.07
C ALA A 173 -6.15 5.28 -4.39
N GLY A 174 -4.86 5.01 -4.59
CA GLY A 174 -4.36 4.37 -5.81
C GLY A 174 -4.75 2.90 -5.91
N ALA A 175 -4.85 2.20 -4.79
CA ALA A 175 -5.30 0.83 -4.68
C ALA A 175 -6.15 0.65 -3.43
N PHE A 176 -6.99 -0.36 -3.42
CA PHE A 176 -7.72 -0.81 -2.25
C PHE A 176 -7.24 -2.22 -1.92
N SER A 177 -6.68 -2.39 -0.75
CA SER A 177 -6.32 -3.69 -0.23
C SER A 177 -7.10 -3.97 1.04
N THR A 178 -7.64 -5.17 1.14
CA THR A 178 -8.27 -5.68 2.36
C THR A 178 -7.25 -6.22 3.36
N LEU A 179 -5.96 -5.90 3.19
CA LEU A 179 -4.84 -6.40 4.01
C LEU A 179 -4.80 -7.94 4.06
N GLY A 180 -5.18 -8.61 2.98
CA GLY A 180 -5.21 -10.07 2.89
C GLY A 180 -6.38 -10.74 3.60
N TRP A 181 -7.35 -9.99 4.16
CA TRP A 181 -8.55 -10.56 4.77
C TRP A 181 -9.53 -11.13 3.74
N PHE A 182 -9.54 -10.57 2.53
CA PHE A 182 -10.34 -11.04 1.40
C PHE A 182 -9.45 -11.19 0.16
N ARG A 183 -9.99 -11.87 -0.86
CA ARG A 183 -9.37 -11.96 -2.19
C ARG A 183 -9.66 -10.68 -2.93
N ASP A 184 -8.67 -9.81 -3.05
CA ASP A 184 -8.86 -8.51 -3.69
C ASP A 184 -9.08 -8.67 -5.20
N PRO A 185 -10.15 -8.06 -5.77
CA PRO A 185 -10.38 -8.06 -7.19
C PRO A 185 -9.51 -7.05 -7.92
N VAL A 186 -9.30 -7.24 -9.20
CA VAL A 186 -8.85 -6.17 -10.10
C VAL A 186 -9.91 -5.08 -10.12
N LEU A 187 -9.52 -3.86 -9.77
CA LEU A 187 -10.39 -2.69 -9.92
C LEU A 187 -10.36 -2.19 -11.37
N PRO A 188 -11.48 -1.68 -11.92
CA PRO A 188 -11.50 -1.15 -13.29
C PRO A 188 -10.42 -0.10 -13.57
N GLU A 189 -10.08 0.73 -12.60
CA GLU A 189 -9.02 1.73 -12.75
C GLU A 189 -7.63 1.13 -12.95
N MET A 190 -7.35 -0.05 -12.37
CA MET A 190 -6.07 -0.75 -12.57
C MET A 190 -5.86 -1.18 -14.03
N LEU A 191 -6.93 -1.38 -14.77
CA LEU A 191 -6.88 -1.71 -16.20
C LEU A 191 -6.48 -0.51 -17.08
N THR A 192 -6.41 0.70 -16.51
CA THR A 192 -5.95 1.93 -17.19
C THR A 192 -4.49 2.26 -16.88
N TRP A 193 -3.86 1.55 -15.95
CA TRP A 193 -2.49 1.82 -15.52
C TRP A 193 -1.46 1.41 -16.56
N SER A 194 -0.25 1.94 -16.42
CA SER A 194 0.89 1.44 -17.19
C SER A 194 1.22 0.00 -16.77
N GLU A 195 1.90 -0.74 -17.64
CA GLU A 195 2.33 -2.11 -17.29
C GLU A 195 3.33 -2.13 -16.12
N PRO A 196 4.32 -1.21 -16.03
CA PRO A 196 5.19 -1.11 -14.85
C PRO A 196 4.41 -0.91 -13.55
N ASP A 197 3.48 0.06 -13.50
CA ASP A 197 2.68 0.34 -12.30
C ASP A 197 1.81 -0.87 -11.90
N LEU A 198 1.24 -1.57 -12.89
CA LEU A 198 0.44 -2.76 -12.65
C LEU A 198 1.30 -3.91 -12.11
N ALA A 199 2.49 -4.12 -12.67
CA ALA A 199 3.42 -5.15 -12.24
C ALA A 199 3.91 -4.88 -10.81
N GLU A 200 4.34 -3.66 -10.51
CA GLU A 200 4.78 -3.25 -9.18
C GLU A 200 3.68 -3.51 -8.14
N THR A 201 2.44 -3.06 -8.42
CA THR A 201 1.32 -3.26 -7.50
C THR A 201 1.00 -4.75 -7.28
N VAL A 202 0.97 -5.55 -8.33
CA VAL A 202 0.72 -6.99 -8.20
C VAL A 202 1.81 -7.67 -7.37
N PHE A 203 3.10 -7.36 -7.60
CA PHE A 203 4.19 -7.91 -6.80
C PHE A 203 4.19 -7.43 -5.36
N HIS A 204 3.82 -6.17 -5.11
CA HIS A 204 3.63 -5.62 -3.77
C HIS A 204 2.59 -6.43 -2.97
N GLU A 205 1.44 -6.70 -3.56
CA GLU A 205 0.40 -7.50 -2.90
C GLU A 205 0.79 -8.98 -2.74
N LEU A 206 1.53 -9.54 -3.69
CA LEU A 206 2.12 -10.87 -3.53
C LEU A 206 3.15 -10.90 -2.39
N ALA A 207 3.90 -9.83 -2.18
CA ALA A 207 4.84 -9.73 -1.07
C ALA A 207 4.12 -9.73 0.28
N HIS A 208 3.00 -9.01 0.43
CA HIS A 208 2.15 -9.08 1.63
C HIS A 208 1.60 -10.49 1.89
N ALA A 209 1.19 -11.20 0.84
CA ALA A 209 0.74 -12.58 0.95
C ALA A 209 1.86 -13.56 1.31
N THR A 210 3.12 -13.20 1.01
CA THR A 210 4.30 -14.02 1.26
C THR A 210 4.85 -13.86 2.67
N LEU A 211 4.96 -12.63 3.14
CA LEU A 211 5.49 -12.30 4.47
C LEU A 211 4.69 -11.17 5.09
N TRP A 212 4.14 -11.45 6.26
CA TRP A 212 3.48 -10.48 7.12
C TRP A 212 4.02 -10.57 8.53
N VAL A 213 4.57 -9.47 9.05
CA VAL A 213 5.05 -9.35 10.43
C VAL A 213 3.95 -8.67 11.27
N PRO A 214 3.26 -9.42 12.17
CA PRO A 214 2.18 -8.86 12.97
C PRO A 214 2.65 -7.67 13.84
N GLY A 215 1.84 -6.61 13.87
CA GLY A 215 2.12 -5.42 14.70
C GLY A 215 3.10 -4.42 14.10
N SER A 216 3.65 -4.68 12.91
CA SER A 216 4.57 -3.75 12.24
C SER A 216 4.15 -3.42 10.81
N VAL A 217 3.03 -2.68 10.68
CA VAL A 217 2.54 -2.21 9.37
C VAL A 217 3.62 -1.43 8.61
N PRO A 218 4.39 -0.49 9.20
CA PRO A 218 5.43 0.22 8.48
C PRO A 218 6.50 -0.70 7.87
N PHE A 219 6.86 -1.79 8.56
CA PHE A 219 7.80 -2.77 8.03
C PHE A 219 7.19 -3.54 6.85
N ASN A 220 5.96 -4.01 7.00
CA ASN A 220 5.27 -4.76 5.95
C ASN A 220 5.13 -3.95 4.67
N GLU A 221 4.75 -2.67 4.77
CA GLU A 221 4.69 -1.75 3.63
C GLU A 221 6.06 -1.50 3.00
N SER A 222 7.09 -1.28 3.81
CA SER A 222 8.45 -1.06 3.30
C SER A 222 9.00 -2.30 2.58
N PHE A 223 8.75 -3.48 3.15
CA PHE A 223 9.12 -4.76 2.55
C PHE A 223 8.38 -4.99 1.22
N ALA A 224 7.06 -4.80 1.21
CA ALA A 224 6.24 -5.01 0.02
C ALA A 224 6.60 -4.02 -1.10
N ASN A 225 6.85 -2.75 -0.76
CA ASN A 225 7.33 -1.75 -1.72
C ASN A 225 8.68 -2.15 -2.31
N PHE A 226 9.65 -2.54 -1.49
CA PHE A 226 10.98 -2.95 -1.96
C PHE A 226 10.90 -4.17 -2.90
N VAL A 227 10.13 -5.19 -2.51
CA VAL A 227 9.94 -6.40 -3.33
C VAL A 227 9.17 -6.07 -4.61
N GLY A 228 8.11 -5.25 -4.53
CA GLY A 228 7.31 -4.85 -5.67
C GLY A 228 8.13 -4.17 -6.75
N VAL A 229 8.89 -3.13 -6.39
CA VAL A 229 9.80 -2.40 -7.29
C VAL A 229 10.88 -3.34 -7.85
N THR A 230 11.57 -4.10 -6.98
CA THR A 230 12.65 -5.00 -7.42
C THR A 230 12.14 -6.08 -8.39
N ALA A 231 10.99 -6.68 -8.11
CA ALA A 231 10.38 -7.68 -8.97
C ALA A 231 9.90 -7.09 -10.29
N ALA A 232 9.33 -5.88 -10.27
CA ALA A 232 8.90 -5.18 -11.49
C ALA A 232 10.07 -4.86 -12.41
N HIS A 233 11.19 -4.36 -11.89
CA HIS A 233 12.39 -4.13 -12.68
C HIS A 233 12.91 -5.40 -13.36
N ARG A 234 12.96 -6.52 -12.64
CA ARG A 234 13.36 -7.81 -13.20
C ARG A 234 12.39 -8.30 -14.27
N TYR A 235 11.10 -8.20 -13.99
CA TYR A 235 10.06 -8.56 -14.94
C TYR A 235 10.19 -7.78 -16.25
N LEU A 236 10.39 -6.46 -16.18
CA LEU A 236 10.58 -5.60 -17.34
C LEU A 236 11.90 -5.92 -18.08
N ALA A 237 12.99 -6.13 -17.34
CA ALA A 237 14.29 -6.48 -17.92
C ALA A 237 14.23 -7.84 -18.65
N ASP A 238 13.61 -8.85 -18.05
CA ASP A 238 13.50 -10.18 -18.62
C ASP A 238 12.51 -10.25 -19.79
N THR A 239 11.47 -9.38 -19.76
CA THR A 239 10.41 -9.37 -20.79
C THR A 239 10.83 -8.55 -22.01
N TYR A 240 11.46 -7.40 -21.81
CA TYR A 240 11.73 -6.40 -22.85
C TYR A 240 13.22 -6.16 -23.10
N GLY A 241 14.09 -6.66 -22.23
CA GLY A 241 15.53 -6.42 -22.23
C GLY A 241 15.95 -5.32 -21.24
N PRO A 242 17.21 -5.40 -20.73
CA PRO A 242 17.73 -4.48 -19.73
C PRO A 242 17.89 -3.03 -20.22
N GLU A 243 17.97 -2.83 -21.53
CA GLU A 243 18.07 -1.51 -22.16
C GLU A 243 16.78 -1.07 -22.85
N SER A 244 15.66 -1.73 -22.55
CA SER A 244 14.36 -1.40 -23.16
C SER A 244 13.88 -0.01 -22.74
N PRO A 245 13.26 0.76 -23.65
CA PRO A 245 12.72 2.07 -23.32
C PRO A 245 11.76 2.05 -22.13
N VAL A 246 10.94 1.01 -22.02
CA VAL A 246 9.96 0.89 -20.91
C VAL A 246 10.66 0.78 -19.56
N LEU A 247 11.73 0.00 -19.44
CA LEU A 247 12.50 -0.10 -18.21
C LEU A 247 13.29 1.19 -17.92
N LEU A 248 13.97 1.75 -18.91
CA LEU A 248 14.74 2.97 -18.73
C LEU A 248 13.87 4.17 -18.35
N ASP A 249 12.67 4.28 -18.93
CA ASP A 249 11.69 5.31 -18.57
C ASP A 249 11.16 5.12 -17.16
N THR A 250 10.88 3.87 -16.74
CA THR A 250 10.48 3.54 -15.37
C THR A 250 11.57 3.95 -14.38
N LEU A 251 12.80 3.54 -14.60
CA LEU A 251 13.94 3.89 -13.73
C LEU A 251 14.20 5.40 -13.67
N ARG A 252 13.95 6.12 -14.78
CA ARG A 252 14.05 7.59 -14.80
C ARG A 252 12.96 8.23 -13.95
N ASP A 253 11.72 7.80 -14.12
CA ASP A 253 10.57 8.34 -13.39
C ASP A 253 10.69 8.06 -11.89
N GLU A 254 11.23 6.91 -11.47
CA GLU A 254 11.52 6.59 -10.08
C GLU A 254 12.64 7.48 -9.51
N ARG A 255 13.74 7.68 -10.24
CA ARG A 255 14.78 8.61 -9.82
C ARG A 255 14.27 10.04 -9.64
N ASP A 256 13.42 10.50 -10.55
CA ASP A 256 12.78 11.81 -10.45
C ASP A 256 11.84 11.89 -9.24
N TYR A 257 11.09 10.83 -8.98
CA TYR A 257 10.20 10.75 -7.82
C TYR A 257 10.99 10.76 -6.50
N ASP A 258 12.11 10.05 -6.45
CA ASP A 258 13.00 10.04 -5.29
C ASP A 258 13.63 11.42 -5.01
N ARG A 259 14.08 12.12 -6.06
CA ARG A 259 14.57 13.50 -5.94
C ARG A 259 13.48 14.43 -5.42
N PHE A 260 12.27 14.27 -5.94
CA PHE A 260 11.10 15.01 -5.49
C PHE A 260 10.75 14.72 -4.03
N ARG A 261 10.77 13.46 -3.60
CA ARG A 261 10.54 13.07 -2.19
C ARG A 261 11.59 13.69 -1.25
N ARG A 262 12.86 13.68 -1.64
CA ARG A 262 13.93 14.35 -0.85
C ARG A 262 13.66 15.83 -0.69
N LEU A 263 13.28 16.51 -1.74
CA LEU A 263 12.94 17.93 -1.72
C LEU A 263 11.75 18.21 -0.78
N LEU A 264 10.72 17.39 -0.82
CA LEU A 264 9.58 17.51 0.08
C LEU A 264 9.93 17.21 1.54
N HIS A 265 10.82 16.26 1.77
CA HIS A 265 11.33 15.97 3.12
C HIS A 265 12.16 17.14 3.66
N GLN A 266 12.98 17.78 2.84
CA GLN A 266 13.70 19.00 3.22
C GLN A 266 12.72 20.13 3.61
N LEU A 267 11.69 20.33 2.79
CA LEU A 267 10.63 21.32 3.07
C LEU A 267 9.87 20.99 4.38
N TYR A 268 9.59 19.71 4.63
CA TYR A 268 9.04 19.25 5.90
C TYR A 268 9.95 19.62 7.07
N THR A 269 11.25 19.35 6.97
CA THR A 269 12.23 19.61 8.03
C THR A 269 12.36 21.10 8.32
N GLU A 270 12.38 21.95 7.28
CA GLU A 270 12.42 23.41 7.42
C GLU A 270 11.17 23.94 8.15
N LEU A 271 9.98 23.44 7.78
CA LEU A 271 8.72 23.81 8.43
C LEU A 271 8.65 23.31 9.88
N ASP A 272 9.09 22.08 10.16
CA ASP A 272 9.13 21.53 11.51
C ASP A 272 10.01 22.38 12.44
N ALA A 273 11.13 22.87 11.93
CA ALA A 273 11.99 23.80 12.67
C ALA A 273 11.29 25.13 12.97
N VAL A 274 10.55 25.69 11.99
CA VAL A 274 9.75 26.91 12.20
C VAL A 274 8.68 26.71 13.27
N TYR A 275 7.98 25.56 13.23
CA TYR A 275 6.89 25.27 14.18
C TYR A 275 7.39 25.03 15.60
N ARG A 276 8.56 24.41 15.76
CA ARG A 276 9.16 24.15 17.07
C ARG A 276 9.85 25.34 17.71
N ASP A 277 10.08 26.41 16.96
CA ASP A 277 10.69 27.61 17.51
C ASP A 277 9.71 28.34 18.46
N PRO A 278 9.96 28.35 19.77
CA PRO A 278 9.07 29.00 20.73
C PRO A 278 9.09 30.53 20.67
N ALA A 279 10.11 31.12 20.01
CA ALA A 279 10.21 32.55 19.83
C ALA A 279 9.39 33.07 18.65
N THR A 280 8.93 32.19 17.76
CA THR A 280 8.14 32.56 16.61
C THR A 280 6.64 32.54 16.95
N SER A 281 5.93 33.64 16.72
CA SER A 281 4.48 33.76 16.94
C SER A 281 3.70 32.86 15.98
N ASP A 282 2.46 32.48 16.33
CA ASP A 282 1.63 31.64 15.49
C ASP A 282 1.33 32.28 14.13
N ASP A 283 1.17 33.59 14.08
CA ASP A 283 0.95 34.33 12.83
C ASP A 283 2.22 34.35 11.96
N ASP A 284 3.40 34.49 12.56
CA ASP A 284 4.68 34.39 11.85
C ASP A 284 4.91 32.96 11.35
N LYS A 285 4.55 31.92 12.13
CA LYS A 285 4.59 30.52 11.69
C LYS A 285 3.73 30.32 10.45
N LYS A 286 2.49 30.84 10.46
CA LYS A 286 1.58 30.77 9.30
C LYS A 286 2.15 31.50 8.07
N ALA A 287 2.70 32.69 8.27
CA ALA A 287 3.31 33.47 7.19
C ALA A 287 4.53 32.75 6.57
N ARG A 288 5.43 32.23 7.40
CA ARG A 288 6.59 31.44 6.96
C ARG A 288 6.17 30.16 6.25
N LYS A 289 5.16 29.44 6.77
CA LYS A 289 4.56 28.29 6.10
C LYS A 289 4.09 28.63 4.69
N ALA A 290 3.29 29.70 4.56
CA ALA A 290 2.77 30.12 3.25
C ALA A 290 3.91 30.43 2.27
N ALA A 291 4.95 31.14 2.71
CA ALA A 291 6.11 31.48 1.87
C ALA A 291 6.90 30.23 1.46
N LEU A 292 7.17 29.30 2.38
CA LEU A 292 7.91 28.08 2.10
C LEU A 292 7.14 27.17 1.12
N LEU A 293 5.85 26.97 1.34
CA LEU A 293 5.02 26.15 0.44
C LEU A 293 4.88 26.80 -0.95
N ALA A 294 4.75 28.13 -1.04
CA ALA A 294 4.71 28.85 -2.32
C ALA A 294 6.04 28.77 -3.08
N SER A 295 7.17 28.56 -2.40
CA SER A 295 8.48 28.40 -3.04
C SER A 295 8.68 27.07 -3.75
N LEU A 296 7.85 26.05 -3.46
CA LEU A 296 8.02 24.67 -3.93
C LEU A 296 8.17 24.53 -5.44
N PRO A 297 7.35 25.16 -6.31
CA PRO A 297 7.53 25.04 -7.76
C PRO A 297 8.90 25.55 -8.23
N ASN A 298 9.41 26.63 -7.63
CA ASN A 298 10.72 27.17 -7.98
C ASN A 298 11.86 26.29 -7.47
N ARG A 299 11.73 25.69 -6.27
CA ARG A 299 12.67 24.69 -5.76
C ARG A 299 12.75 23.46 -6.65
N ILE A 300 11.61 22.99 -7.17
CA ILE A 300 11.57 21.89 -8.13
C ILE A 300 12.32 22.25 -9.43
N ARG A 301 12.09 23.45 -9.97
CA ARG A 301 12.80 23.91 -11.20
C ARG A 301 14.31 24.08 -11.01
N ALA A 302 14.73 24.41 -9.80
CA ALA A 302 16.14 24.54 -9.44
C ALA A 302 16.81 23.21 -9.08
N SER A 303 16.04 22.12 -8.95
CA SER A 303 16.55 20.81 -8.55
C SER A 303 17.14 20.03 -9.74
N ASP A 304 17.72 18.87 -9.42
CA ASP A 304 18.26 17.87 -10.35
C ASP A 304 17.21 16.90 -10.93
N ILE A 305 15.92 17.16 -10.72
CA ILE A 305 14.81 16.40 -11.32
C ILE A 305 14.85 16.60 -12.84
N GLU A 306 14.91 15.51 -13.59
CA GLU A 306 14.99 15.57 -15.06
C GLU A 306 13.68 16.11 -15.66
N SER A 307 12.54 15.63 -15.17
CA SER A 307 11.18 16.09 -15.60
C SER A 307 10.67 17.26 -14.76
N LYS A 308 11.53 18.18 -14.33
CA LYS A 308 11.24 19.24 -13.35
C LYS A 308 10.04 20.11 -13.71
N GLU A 309 9.81 20.46 -14.98
CA GLU A 309 8.64 21.25 -15.36
C GLU A 309 7.33 20.49 -15.15
N ARG A 310 7.29 19.19 -15.45
CA ARG A 310 6.15 18.31 -15.15
C ARG A 310 5.82 18.30 -13.65
N TYR A 311 6.84 18.17 -12.80
CA TYR A 311 6.67 18.18 -11.35
C TYR A 311 6.30 19.56 -10.83
N ALA A 312 6.92 20.65 -11.31
CA ALA A 312 6.61 22.01 -10.91
C ALA A 312 5.16 22.39 -11.25
N VAL A 313 4.70 22.12 -12.47
CA VAL A 313 3.29 22.33 -12.86
C VAL A 313 2.34 21.47 -12.03
N ARG A 314 2.67 20.20 -11.78
CA ARG A 314 1.85 19.32 -10.93
C ARG A 314 1.76 19.84 -9.49
N ALA A 315 2.85 20.41 -8.97
CA ALA A 315 2.89 20.97 -7.62
C ALA A 315 1.95 22.17 -7.44
N THR A 316 1.58 22.88 -8.50
CA THR A 316 0.63 24.02 -8.44
C THR A 316 -0.85 23.62 -8.56
N ARG A 317 -1.15 22.39 -9.02
CA ARG A 317 -2.54 21.98 -9.28
C ARG A 317 -3.38 21.80 -8.01
N THR A 318 -2.76 21.41 -6.93
CA THR A 318 -3.42 21.22 -5.63
C THR A 318 -2.56 21.90 -4.58
N PRO A 319 -3.14 22.76 -3.75
CA PRO A 319 -2.40 23.45 -2.69
C PRO A 319 -1.67 22.48 -1.78
N TRP A 320 -0.46 22.85 -1.39
CA TRP A 320 0.31 22.14 -0.38
C TRP A 320 -0.05 22.66 1.01
N ASN A 321 -0.12 21.76 1.96
CA ASN A 321 -0.37 22.02 3.36
C ASN A 321 0.28 20.95 4.23
N ASN A 322 0.17 21.05 5.56
CA ASN A 322 0.80 20.12 6.48
C ASN A 322 0.27 18.69 6.29
N ALA A 323 -1.04 18.51 6.13
CA ALA A 323 -1.64 17.18 5.94
C ALA A 323 -1.08 16.46 4.71
N ARG A 324 -0.85 17.18 3.62
CA ARG A 324 -0.24 16.65 2.40
C ARG A 324 1.26 16.41 2.57
N LEU A 325 1.98 17.33 3.23
CA LEU A 325 3.42 17.25 3.39
C LEU A 325 3.83 16.14 4.38
N MET A 326 2.98 15.84 5.36
CA MET A 326 3.23 14.76 6.32
C MET A 326 3.47 13.38 5.69
N GLN A 327 2.96 13.14 4.48
CA GLN A 327 3.23 11.89 3.76
C GLN A 327 4.72 11.71 3.43
N PHE A 328 5.51 12.81 3.49
CA PHE A 328 6.95 12.84 3.22
C PHE A 328 7.79 13.03 4.48
N LYS A 329 7.16 12.91 5.68
CA LYS A 329 7.85 12.99 6.98
C LYS A 329 8.99 11.98 7.09
N ALA A 330 8.75 10.74 6.71
CA ALA A 330 9.75 9.70 6.67
C ALA A 330 10.33 9.64 5.25
N TYR A 331 11.51 10.21 5.06
CA TYR A 331 12.31 9.88 3.90
C TYR A 331 13.06 8.59 4.18
N ASN A 332 12.79 7.61 3.40
CA ASN A 332 13.20 6.24 3.38
C ASN A 332 14.58 5.91 3.97
N SER A 333 14.61 5.52 5.23
CA SER A 333 15.85 5.08 5.88
C SER A 333 16.12 3.58 5.72
N ASN A 334 15.16 2.80 5.23
CA ASN A 334 15.24 1.33 5.30
C ASN A 334 15.45 0.65 3.94
N GLU A 335 15.30 1.36 2.82
CA GLU A 335 15.48 0.79 1.48
C GLU A 335 16.91 0.30 1.27
N GLY A 336 17.91 1.09 1.70
CA GLY A 336 19.31 0.68 1.69
C GLY A 336 19.57 -0.59 2.48
N THR A 337 18.89 -0.78 3.62
CA THR A 337 19.02 -1.98 4.46
C THR A 337 18.45 -3.22 3.76
N PHE A 338 17.29 -3.09 3.08
CA PHE A 338 16.74 -4.17 2.25
C PHE A 338 17.67 -4.49 1.07
N GLN A 339 18.21 -3.46 0.40
CA GLN A 339 19.18 -3.66 -0.70
C GLN A 339 20.43 -4.38 -0.22
N ALA A 340 21.00 -3.98 0.91
CA ALA A 340 22.17 -4.65 1.49
C ALA A 340 21.90 -6.13 1.80
N LEU A 341 20.69 -6.49 2.26
CA LEU A 341 20.33 -7.90 2.45
C LEU A 341 20.15 -8.63 1.12
N LEU A 342 19.55 -8.00 0.11
CA LEU A 342 19.43 -8.58 -1.23
C LEU A 342 20.81 -8.85 -1.85
N ASP A 343 21.75 -7.93 -1.72
CA ASP A 343 23.12 -8.09 -2.21
C ASP A 343 23.82 -9.25 -1.50
N ARG A 344 23.68 -9.40 -0.18
CA ARG A 344 24.18 -10.56 0.61
C ARG A 344 23.51 -11.87 0.22
N SER A 345 22.30 -11.80 -0.31
CA SER A 345 21.59 -12.96 -0.88
C SER A 345 22.06 -13.30 -2.30
N GLY A 346 23.10 -12.61 -2.81
CA GLY A 346 23.62 -12.79 -4.17
C GLY A 346 22.69 -12.24 -5.24
N GLY A 347 21.83 -11.29 -4.89
CA GLY A 347 20.80 -10.77 -5.76
C GLY A 347 19.60 -11.73 -5.94
N ASP A 348 19.55 -12.88 -5.29
CA ASP A 348 18.43 -13.84 -5.38
C ASP A 348 17.27 -13.39 -4.50
N LEU A 349 16.16 -13.01 -5.12
CA LEU A 349 14.97 -12.49 -4.44
C LEU A 349 14.29 -13.57 -3.59
N SER A 350 14.26 -14.82 -4.03
CA SER A 350 13.67 -15.93 -3.27
C SER A 350 14.46 -16.17 -1.99
N ARG A 351 15.78 -16.18 -2.08
CA ARG A 351 16.67 -16.29 -0.93
C ARG A 351 16.57 -15.09 0.00
N PHE A 352 16.48 -13.89 -0.54
CA PHE A 352 16.22 -12.66 0.24
C PHE A 352 14.91 -12.76 1.04
N ILE A 353 13.79 -13.14 0.40
CA ILE A 353 12.49 -13.30 1.05
C ILE A 353 12.54 -14.34 2.18
N THR A 354 13.19 -15.46 1.95
CA THR A 354 13.37 -16.50 2.96
C THR A 354 14.16 -15.99 4.15
N THR A 355 15.30 -15.34 3.88
CA THR A 355 16.21 -14.82 4.90
C THR A 355 15.54 -13.73 5.76
N ILE A 356 14.81 -12.79 5.12
CA ILE A 356 14.11 -11.73 5.86
C ILE A 356 12.98 -12.31 6.73
N GLY A 357 12.28 -13.35 6.25
CA GLY A 357 11.29 -14.06 7.04
C GLY A 357 11.88 -14.75 8.28
N GLU A 358 13.10 -15.28 8.18
CA GLU A 358 13.84 -15.86 9.31
C GLU A 358 14.30 -14.79 10.31
N ILE A 359 14.88 -13.68 9.80
CA ILE A 359 15.35 -12.55 10.63
C ILE A 359 14.22 -11.93 11.43
N THR A 360 13.05 -11.72 10.81
CA THR A 360 11.93 -10.99 11.42
C THR A 360 10.98 -11.85 12.23
N ARG A 361 11.17 -13.17 12.20
CA ARG A 361 10.33 -14.13 12.96
C ARG A 361 10.37 -13.82 14.45
N HIS A 362 9.21 -13.55 15.04
CA HIS A 362 9.04 -13.24 16.47
C HIS A 362 9.77 -11.97 16.96
N GLN A 363 10.21 -11.10 16.06
CA GLN A 363 10.85 -9.84 16.45
C GLN A 363 9.80 -8.78 16.80
N ARG A 364 10.03 -8.03 17.89
CA ARG A 364 9.21 -6.87 18.25
C ARG A 364 9.52 -5.66 17.37
N ASP A 365 10.80 -5.52 16.99
CA ASP A 365 11.29 -4.49 16.08
C ASP A 365 11.97 -5.16 14.88
N PRO A 366 11.24 -5.39 13.80
CA PRO A 366 11.78 -6.05 12.61
C PRO A 366 12.81 -5.20 11.87
N PHE A 367 12.74 -3.85 11.98
CA PHE A 367 13.75 -2.98 11.38
C PHE A 367 15.09 -3.08 12.11
N ALA A 368 15.09 -3.06 13.45
CA ALA A 368 16.31 -3.24 14.23
C ALA A 368 16.94 -4.61 13.97
N ALA A 369 16.14 -5.68 13.89
CA ALA A 369 16.63 -7.02 13.55
C ALA A 369 17.28 -7.06 12.16
N LEU A 370 16.65 -6.41 11.18
CA LEU A 370 17.18 -6.33 9.81
C LEU A 370 18.49 -5.55 9.76
N LYS A 371 18.58 -4.37 10.40
CA LYS A 371 19.80 -3.56 10.50
C LYS A 371 20.96 -4.36 11.13
N ALA A 372 20.69 -5.02 12.24
CA ALA A 372 21.69 -5.88 12.90
C ALA A 372 22.19 -6.99 11.96
N ALA A 373 21.29 -7.63 11.20
CA ALA A 373 21.65 -8.69 10.25
C ALA A 373 22.55 -8.20 9.12
N VAL A 374 22.41 -6.94 8.68
CA VAL A 374 23.28 -6.34 7.65
C VAL A 374 24.48 -5.57 8.24
N GLY A 375 24.65 -5.55 9.57
CA GLY A 375 25.76 -4.89 10.24
C GLY A 375 25.65 -3.36 10.28
N GLU A 376 24.48 -2.81 10.11
CA GLU A 376 24.19 -1.39 10.33
C GLU A 376 23.93 -1.15 11.82
N LYS A 377 24.43 -0.01 12.35
CA LYS A 377 24.24 0.39 13.76
C LYS A 377 23.04 1.28 13.92
#